data_7a3654e0badaf6ce39acd2330ec9ad72
#
_entry.id   7a3654e0badaf6ce39acd2330ec9ad72
#
_cell.length_a   1.000
_cell.length_b   1.000
_cell.length_c   1.000
_cell.angle_alpha   90.00
_cell.angle_beta   90.00
_cell.angle_gamma   90.00
#
_symmetry.space_group_name_H-M   'P 1'
#
loop_
_entity.id
_entity.type
_entity.pdbx_description
1 polymer ?
#
loop_
_entity_poly.entity_id
_entity_poly.type
_entity_poly.pdbx_seq_one_letter_code
_entity_poly.pdbx_strand_id
1 'polypeptide(L)' 'MEKIIVNKAKCKKCGDIIESKEANDFKRCICGSIAVDGGLEYIKRVGNKEDVIELSKFENIVTKENKKYE' A
#
# COMPACT_ATOMS: atom_id res chain seq x y z
N MET A 1 -0.28 -0.42 17.03
CA MET A 1 -1.12 -0.40 15.89
C MET A 1 -0.60 0.49 14.81
N GLU A 2 -0.68 0.10 13.59
CA GLU A 2 -0.17 0.89 12.49
C GLU A 2 -1.26 1.57 11.68
N LYS A 3 -0.93 2.73 11.15
CA LYS A 3 -1.89 3.45 10.37
C LYS A 3 -1.31 3.57 8.99
N ILE A 4 -2.08 3.32 7.96
CA ILE A 4 -1.61 3.42 6.58
C ILE A 4 -1.56 4.88 6.19
N ILE A 5 -0.40 5.35 5.75
CA ILE A 5 -0.22 6.72 5.31
C ILE A 5 -0.29 6.75 3.78
N VAL A 6 0.28 5.75 3.14
CA VAL A 6 0.29 5.67 1.68
C VAL A 6 0.08 4.21 1.30
N ASN A 7 -0.87 3.94 0.39
CA ASN A 7 -1.15 2.61 -0.10
C ASN A 7 -0.75 2.58 -1.56
N LYS A 8 0.46 2.17 -1.84
CA LYS A 8 1.05 2.31 -3.17
C LYS A 8 1.93 1.12 -3.54
N ALA A 9 2.03 0.83 -4.79
CA ALA A 9 2.90 -0.26 -5.26
C ALA A 9 3.37 0.00 -6.67
N LYS A 10 4.46 -0.62 -7.05
CA LYS A 10 5.00 -0.49 -8.39
C LYS A 10 4.92 -1.87 -9.06
N CYS A 11 4.51 -1.91 -10.30
CA CYS A 11 4.48 -3.14 -11.07
C CYS A 11 5.86 -3.45 -11.58
N LYS A 12 6.37 -4.63 -11.27
CA LYS A 12 7.68 -4.99 -11.71
C LYS A 12 7.72 -5.20 -13.20
N LYS A 13 6.64 -5.61 -13.81
CA LYS A 13 6.60 -5.85 -15.23
C LYS A 13 6.52 -4.60 -16.09
N CYS A 14 5.66 -3.68 -15.78
CA CYS A 14 5.51 -2.49 -16.61
C CYS A 14 6.09 -1.22 -15.99
N GLY A 15 6.48 -1.28 -14.73
CA GLY A 15 7.07 -0.12 -14.07
C GLY A 15 6.08 0.94 -13.59
N ASP A 16 4.79 0.69 -13.80
CA ASP A 16 3.77 1.67 -13.43
C ASP A 16 3.65 1.74 -11.91
N ILE A 17 3.50 2.94 -11.36
CA ILE A 17 3.31 3.12 -9.93
C ILE A 17 1.86 3.50 -9.71
N ILE A 18 1.13 2.72 -8.91
CA ILE A 18 -0.27 2.95 -8.69
C ILE A 18 -0.54 3.14 -7.21
N GLU A 19 -1.51 3.96 -6.88
CA GLU A 19 -1.81 4.30 -5.50
C GLU A 19 -3.30 4.24 -5.26
N SER A 20 -3.73 3.61 -4.16
CA SER A 20 -5.13 3.55 -3.78
C SER A 20 -5.32 4.57 -2.68
N LYS A 21 -6.17 5.57 -2.88
CA LYS A 21 -6.34 6.66 -1.95
C LYS A 21 -7.56 6.53 -1.04
N GLU A 22 -8.54 5.78 -1.47
CA GLU A 22 -9.75 5.59 -0.67
C GLU A 22 -10.11 4.13 -0.60
N ALA A 23 -10.92 3.75 0.37
CA ALA A 23 -11.26 2.36 0.60
C ALA A 23 -11.71 1.58 -0.63
N ASN A 24 -12.45 2.21 -1.51
CA ASN A 24 -12.92 1.51 -2.70
C ASN A 24 -12.19 1.94 -3.96
N ASP A 25 -10.99 2.46 -3.83
CA ASP A 25 -10.24 2.97 -4.96
C ASP A 25 -9.36 1.85 -5.52
N PHE A 26 -9.91 1.09 -6.44
CA PHE A 26 -9.21 -0.03 -7.06
C PHE A 26 -8.42 0.49 -8.26
N LYS A 27 -7.12 0.36 -8.22
CA LYS A 27 -6.26 0.82 -9.31
C LYS A 27 -5.44 -0.30 -9.88
N ARG A 28 -5.46 -0.44 -11.20
CA ARG A 28 -4.70 -1.49 -11.87
C ARG A 28 -3.59 -0.85 -12.69
N CYS A 29 -2.45 -1.47 -12.78
CA CYS A 29 -1.32 -0.92 -13.57
C CYS A 29 -1.62 -1.03 -15.05
N ILE A 30 -0.87 -0.30 -15.84
CA ILE A 30 -1.06 -0.29 -17.28
C ILE A 30 -1.07 -1.65 -17.93
N CYS A 31 -0.19 -2.54 -17.55
CA CYS A 31 -0.15 -3.86 -18.17
C CYS A 31 -1.16 -4.83 -17.55
N GLY A 32 -1.83 -4.42 -16.49
CA GLY A 32 -2.85 -5.25 -15.87
C GLY A 32 -2.35 -6.35 -14.95
N SER A 33 -1.06 -6.46 -14.73
CA SER A 33 -0.52 -7.55 -13.94
C SER A 33 -0.82 -7.44 -12.46
N ILE A 34 -0.89 -6.22 -11.93
CA ILE A 34 -1.17 -6.04 -10.52
C ILE A 34 -2.20 -4.95 -10.30
N ALA A 35 -2.80 -4.92 -9.14
CA ALA A 35 -3.72 -3.86 -8.77
C ALA A 35 -3.61 -3.61 -7.27
N VAL A 36 -3.98 -2.43 -6.82
CA VAL A 36 -3.99 -2.07 -5.41
C VAL A 36 -5.39 -1.60 -5.04
N ASP A 37 -5.77 -1.80 -3.80
CA ASP A 37 -7.09 -1.42 -3.33
C ASP A 37 -7.04 -1.22 -1.83
N GLY A 38 -8.06 -0.64 -1.24
CA GLY A 38 -8.19 -0.48 0.20
C GLY A 38 -7.88 0.90 0.74
N GLY A 39 -7.28 1.76 -0.06
CA GLY A 39 -6.97 3.11 0.38
C GLY A 39 -6.20 3.13 1.68
N LEU A 40 -6.64 3.95 2.62
CA LEU A 40 -5.98 4.03 3.90
C LEU A 40 -6.64 3.12 4.94
N GLU A 41 -7.61 2.29 4.52
CA GLU A 41 -8.30 1.40 5.43
C GLU A 41 -7.62 0.04 5.52
N TYR A 42 -7.18 -0.51 4.41
CA TYR A 42 -6.49 -1.78 4.42
C TYR A 42 -5.65 -1.91 3.16
N ILE A 43 -4.72 -2.83 3.16
CA ILE A 43 -3.84 -3.06 2.01
C ILE A 43 -4.35 -4.29 1.26
N LYS A 44 -4.74 -4.13 0.02
CA LYS A 44 -5.15 -5.25 -0.79
C LYS A 44 -4.35 -5.25 -2.07
N ARG A 45 -3.83 -6.39 -2.47
CA ARG A 45 -3.03 -6.54 -3.67
C ARG A 45 -3.61 -7.65 -4.54
N VAL A 46 -3.65 -7.42 -5.84
CA VAL A 46 -4.15 -8.42 -6.79
C VAL A 46 -3.02 -8.71 -7.76
N GLY A 47 -2.84 -9.95 -8.13
CA GLY A 47 -1.79 -10.36 -9.06
C GLY A 47 -0.74 -11.19 -8.35
N ASN A 48 0.34 -11.52 -9.05
CA ASN A 48 1.40 -12.31 -8.46
C ASN A 48 2.26 -11.47 -7.55
N LYS A 49 2.52 -11.99 -6.35
CA LYS A 49 3.34 -11.30 -5.42
C LYS A 49 4.67 -10.92 -6.00
N GLU A 50 5.23 -11.71 -6.85
CA GLU A 50 6.50 -11.44 -7.44
C GLU A 50 6.52 -10.22 -8.30
N ASP A 51 5.38 -9.79 -8.78
CA ASP A 51 5.29 -8.64 -9.66
C ASP A 51 5.02 -7.35 -8.88
N VAL A 52 4.86 -7.44 -7.58
CA VAL A 52 4.53 -6.28 -6.75
C VAL A 52 5.74 -5.77 -6.00
N ILE A 53 6.08 -4.50 -6.16
CA ILE A 53 7.09 -3.88 -5.34
C ILE A 53 6.32 -2.97 -4.41
N GLU A 54 6.27 -3.32 -3.13
CA GLU A 54 5.48 -2.59 -2.17
C GLU A 54 6.10 -1.23 -1.83
N LEU A 55 5.33 -0.15 -1.99
CA LEU A 55 5.82 1.18 -1.69
C LEU A 55 4.97 1.88 -0.63
N SER A 56 4.10 1.15 0.04
CA SER A 56 3.23 1.74 1.04
C SER A 56 4.02 2.24 2.24
N LYS A 57 3.47 3.23 2.92
CA LYS A 57 4.10 3.76 4.12
C LYS A 57 3.13 3.69 5.27
N PHE A 58 3.65 3.44 6.45
CA PHE A 58 2.83 3.29 7.63
C PHE A 58 3.37 4.11 8.78
N GLU A 59 2.48 4.48 9.68
CA GLU A 59 2.88 5.21 10.87
C GLU A 59 2.50 4.35 12.06
N ASN A 60 3.43 4.10 12.96
CA ASN A 60 3.14 3.30 14.13
C ASN A 60 2.76 4.22 15.27
N ILE A 61 1.49 4.35 15.53
CA ILE A 61 1.00 5.23 16.53
C ILE A 61 1.32 4.81 17.93
N VAL A 62 1.29 3.58 18.22
CA VAL A 62 1.55 3.11 19.54
C VAL A 62 2.93 3.40 20.00
N THR A 63 3.87 3.26 19.17
CA THR A 63 5.20 3.45 19.57
C THR A 63 5.48 4.77 20.12
N LYS A 64 4.91 5.75 19.56
CA LYS A 64 5.12 6.97 20.03
C LYS A 64 4.80 7.18 21.37
N GLU A 65 3.79 6.79 21.85
CA GLU A 65 3.45 7.05 23.14
C GLU A 65 4.19 6.28 24.03
N ASN A 66 4.63 5.21 23.68
CA ASN A 66 5.29 4.42 24.57
C ASN A 66 6.60 4.91 24.90
N LYS A 67 7.18 5.53 24.08
CA LYS A 67 8.39 5.91 24.40
C LYS A 67 8.52 6.81 25.40
N LYS A 68 7.64 7.43 25.65
CA LYS A 68 7.73 8.30 26.62
C LYS A 68 8.06 7.79 27.85
N TYR A 69 7.91 6.68 28.11
CA TYR A 69 8.15 6.28 29.38
C TYR A 69 9.23 5.41 29.42
N GLU A 70 9.71 5.28 28.59
CA GLU A 70 10.64 4.56 28.75
C GLU A 70 11.51 5.11 28.78
#